data_2d6ed9f6de66e2ff05c52cb1ed040557
#
_entry.id   2d6ed9f6de66e2ff05c52cb1ed040557
#
_cell.length_a   1.000
_cell.length_b   1.000
_cell.length_c   1.000
_cell.angle_alpha   90.00
_cell.angle_beta   90.00
_cell.angle_gamma   90.00
#
_symmetry.space_group_name_H-M   'P 1'
#
loop_
_entity.id
_entity.type
_entity.pdbx_description
1 polymer ?
#
loop_
_entity_poly.entity_id
_entity_poly.type
_entity_poly.pdbx_seq_one_letter_code
_entity_poly.pdbx_strand_id
1 'polypeptide(L)'
;MNQHDPLHTCKSCQNEFTGTFCNHCGEKILTPSDKSFKTILNNIILAFTLVDSRFVKTLWMVIKSPGALSRDFSNGKRVMQLSPTALFFVLNLIYFFFPVIQLFNASLNTQLMSPLRGFYSDLIAHKVVNMGVDLNSFTLLYNLKTTSLAKLMVMVFVVVSSLPLNFLYWKKNKYFMDHIGYAVELACFNLFINIIVLTMIMRLVGGGGYLDETALTVIFIVTNLYFVLRSSHTFYHEKGWRLLVKSITLILFLKVALEVYRAILFFITMASL
;
A
#
# COMPACT_ATOMS: atom_id res chain seq x y z
N MET A 1 -2.26 -45.20 20.01
CA MET A 1 -1.32 -44.26 20.64
C MET A 1 -1.91 -42.89 20.41
N ASN A 2 -2.53 -42.31 21.44
CA ASN A 2 -3.10 -40.95 21.35
C ASN A 2 -1.94 -39.95 21.38
N GLN A 3 -1.64 -39.34 20.23
CA GLN A 3 -0.83 -38.13 20.21
C GLN A 3 -1.66 -37.05 20.92
N HIS A 4 -1.26 -36.67 22.11
CA HIS A 4 -1.80 -35.49 22.77
C HIS A 4 -1.42 -34.28 21.91
N ASP A 5 -2.41 -33.73 21.20
CA ASP A 5 -2.23 -32.43 20.52
C ASP A 5 -1.74 -31.40 21.57
N PRO A 6 -0.69 -30.64 21.26
CA PRO A 6 -0.15 -29.66 22.21
C PRO A 6 -1.22 -28.63 22.63
N LEU A 7 -1.25 -28.28 23.90
CA LEU A 7 -2.11 -27.23 24.43
C LEU A 7 -1.61 -25.88 23.92
N HIS A 8 -2.48 -25.09 23.32
CA HIS A 8 -2.16 -23.77 22.75
C HIS A 8 -3.02 -22.69 23.40
N THR A 9 -2.41 -21.53 23.70
CA THR A 9 -3.16 -20.34 24.15
C THR A 9 -3.48 -19.48 22.93
N CYS A 10 -4.75 -19.20 22.70
CA CYS A 10 -5.21 -18.38 21.60
C CYS A 10 -4.70 -16.94 21.70
N LYS A 11 -4.09 -16.42 20.66
CA LYS A 11 -3.55 -15.05 20.64
C LYS A 11 -4.62 -13.96 20.56
N SER A 12 -5.83 -14.30 20.15
CA SER A 12 -6.93 -13.34 20.02
C SER A 12 -7.83 -13.27 21.24
N CYS A 13 -8.24 -14.41 21.81
CA CYS A 13 -9.20 -14.47 22.91
C CYS A 13 -8.61 -15.02 24.23
N GLN A 14 -7.31 -15.41 24.25
CA GLN A 14 -6.60 -15.97 25.40
C GLN A 14 -7.14 -17.32 25.90
N ASN A 15 -8.09 -17.95 25.18
CA ASN A 15 -8.61 -19.26 25.54
C ASN A 15 -7.59 -20.36 25.25
N GLU A 16 -7.47 -21.34 26.14
CA GLU A 16 -6.64 -22.53 25.92
C GLU A 16 -7.42 -23.56 25.08
N PHE A 17 -6.74 -24.16 24.11
CA PHE A 17 -7.34 -25.13 23.20
C PHE A 17 -6.31 -26.11 22.65
N THR A 18 -6.77 -27.21 22.11
CA THR A 18 -6.00 -28.20 21.39
C THR A 18 -6.42 -28.23 19.92
N GLY A 19 -5.50 -28.60 19.03
CA GLY A 19 -5.77 -28.65 17.59
C GLY A 19 -5.43 -27.38 16.83
N THR A 20 -5.86 -27.29 15.57
CA THR A 20 -5.44 -26.25 14.62
C THR A 20 -6.20 -24.94 14.75
N PHE A 21 -7.42 -24.98 15.31
CA PHE A 21 -8.32 -23.82 15.42
C PHE A 21 -8.80 -23.64 16.86
N CYS A 22 -8.82 -22.41 17.33
CA CYS A 22 -9.41 -22.09 18.63
C CYS A 22 -10.91 -22.39 18.63
N ASN A 23 -11.36 -23.22 19.58
CA ASN A 23 -12.76 -23.61 19.72
C ASN A 23 -13.68 -22.47 20.19
N HIS A 24 -13.11 -21.39 20.72
CA HIS A 24 -13.90 -20.25 21.21
C HIS A 24 -14.08 -19.15 20.15
N CYS A 25 -13.05 -18.79 19.38
CA CYS A 25 -13.11 -17.68 18.42
C CYS A 25 -12.76 -18.06 16.98
N GLY A 26 -12.41 -19.31 16.70
CA GLY A 26 -12.06 -19.80 15.37
C GLY A 26 -10.66 -19.37 14.87
N GLU A 27 -9.80 -18.78 15.71
CA GLU A 27 -8.45 -18.39 15.32
C GLU A 27 -7.59 -19.61 14.97
N LYS A 28 -6.93 -19.58 13.81
CA LYS A 28 -6.06 -20.65 13.34
C LYS A 28 -4.63 -20.48 13.86
N ILE A 29 -4.02 -21.57 14.31
CA ILE A 29 -2.57 -21.59 14.58
C ILE A 29 -1.81 -21.39 13.26
N LEU A 30 -0.88 -20.42 13.24
CA LEU A 30 -0.08 -20.14 12.07
C LEU A 30 0.99 -21.21 11.84
N THR A 31 0.95 -21.83 10.68
CA THR A 31 1.99 -22.69 10.16
C THR A 31 2.84 -21.96 9.11
N PRO A 32 4.08 -22.40 8.82
CA PRO A 32 4.88 -21.82 7.75
C PRO A 32 4.18 -21.81 6.38
N SER A 33 3.33 -22.81 6.09
CA SER A 33 2.52 -22.88 4.86
C SER A 33 1.47 -21.78 4.75
N ASP A 34 0.97 -21.26 5.88
CA ASP A 34 -0.01 -20.15 5.89
C ASP A 34 0.61 -18.81 5.43
N LYS A 35 1.94 -18.73 5.39
CA LYS A 35 2.71 -17.58 4.87
C LYS A 35 3.08 -17.75 3.39
N SER A 36 2.57 -18.76 2.70
CA SER A 36 2.83 -18.98 1.28
C SER A 36 2.06 -18.00 0.39
N PHE A 37 2.62 -17.70 -0.78
CA PHE A 37 1.98 -16.82 -1.78
C PHE A 37 0.60 -17.34 -2.22
N LYS A 38 0.45 -18.67 -2.34
CA LYS A 38 -0.84 -19.31 -2.71
C LYS A 38 -1.93 -19.05 -1.68
N THR A 39 -1.59 -19.07 -0.39
CA THR A 39 -2.55 -18.78 0.70
C THR A 39 -2.96 -17.31 0.69
N ILE A 40 -2.02 -16.40 0.38
CA ILE A 40 -2.32 -14.97 0.23
C ILE A 40 -3.32 -14.76 -0.92
N LEU A 41 -3.10 -15.39 -2.07
CA LEU A 41 -3.99 -15.27 -3.24
C LEU A 41 -5.41 -15.76 -2.94
N ASN A 42 -5.56 -16.89 -2.26
CA ASN A 42 -6.87 -17.40 -1.84
C ASN A 42 -7.59 -16.43 -0.88
N ASN A 43 -6.85 -15.79 0.04
CA ASN A 43 -7.43 -14.81 0.96
C ASN A 43 -7.94 -13.54 0.22
N ILE A 44 -7.32 -13.18 -0.90
CA ILE A 44 -7.77 -12.08 -1.76
C ILE A 44 -9.15 -12.40 -2.35
N ILE A 45 -9.34 -13.59 -2.90
CA ILE A 45 -10.62 -14.00 -3.52
C ILE A 45 -11.75 -13.98 -2.49
N LEU A 46 -11.49 -14.42 -1.26
CA LEU A 46 -12.45 -14.40 -0.16
C LEU A 46 -12.81 -12.97 0.30
N ALA A 47 -11.91 -12.01 0.16
CA ALA A 47 -12.15 -10.63 0.56
C ALA A 47 -13.21 -9.92 -0.29
N PHE A 48 -13.37 -10.30 -1.56
CA PHE A 48 -14.39 -9.72 -2.45
C PHE A 48 -15.83 -10.10 -2.08
N THR A 49 -16.02 -11.14 -1.29
CA THR A 49 -17.36 -11.68 -0.98
C THR A 49 -17.96 -11.19 0.34
N LEU A 50 -17.20 -10.47 1.17
CA LEU A 50 -17.65 -10.13 2.52
C LEU A 50 -17.37 -8.66 2.88
N VAL A 51 -18.26 -7.75 2.45
CA VAL A 51 -18.36 -6.40 3.06
C VAL A 51 -18.95 -6.59 4.45
N ASP A 52 -18.09 -6.89 5.40
CA ASP A 52 -18.44 -7.23 6.78
C ASP A 52 -18.13 -6.05 7.71
N SER A 53 -18.73 -6.02 8.88
CA SER A 53 -18.37 -5.09 9.98
C SER A 53 -16.86 -5.06 10.27
N ARG A 54 -16.13 -6.11 9.92
CA ARG A 54 -14.68 -6.23 9.95
C ARG A 54 -13.97 -5.19 9.07
N PHE A 55 -14.53 -4.82 7.90
CA PHE A 55 -13.94 -3.80 7.02
C PHE A 55 -13.82 -2.46 7.74
N VAL A 56 -14.93 -1.94 8.27
CA VAL A 56 -14.96 -0.64 8.95
C VAL A 56 -14.05 -0.66 10.19
N LYS A 57 -14.08 -1.74 10.96
CA LYS A 57 -13.22 -1.92 12.14
C LYS A 57 -11.75 -1.94 11.78
N THR A 58 -11.36 -2.65 10.72
CA THR A 58 -9.97 -2.73 10.26
C THR A 58 -9.50 -1.39 9.70
N LEU A 59 -10.34 -0.71 8.90
CA LEU A 59 -10.04 0.60 8.35
C LEU A 59 -9.83 1.64 9.47
N TRP A 60 -10.69 1.65 10.49
CA TRP A 60 -10.55 2.50 11.66
C TRP A 60 -9.25 2.23 12.44
N MET A 61 -8.85 0.95 12.53
CA MET A 61 -7.59 0.56 13.15
C MET A 61 -6.37 1.14 12.41
N VAL A 62 -6.35 1.09 11.08
CA VAL A 62 -5.27 1.66 10.25
C VAL A 62 -5.11 3.16 10.49
N ILE A 63 -6.22 3.88 10.73
CA ILE A 63 -6.20 5.33 10.97
C ILE A 63 -5.79 5.64 12.40
N LYS A 64 -6.45 5.03 13.38
CA LYS A 64 -6.28 5.34 14.81
C LYS A 64 -4.97 4.80 15.38
N SER A 65 -4.54 3.65 14.92
CA SER A 65 -3.37 2.93 15.44
C SER A 65 -2.51 2.36 14.30
N PRO A 66 -1.85 3.23 13.49
CA PRO A 66 -0.99 2.79 12.40
C PRO A 66 0.03 1.74 12.82
N GLY A 67 0.21 0.72 12.00
CA GLY A 67 1.09 -0.43 12.28
C GLY A 67 0.47 -1.52 13.15
N ALA A 68 -0.72 -1.29 13.73
CA ALA A 68 -1.39 -2.29 14.56
C ALA A 68 -1.92 -3.46 13.72
N LEU A 69 -2.46 -3.18 12.54
CA LEU A 69 -2.94 -4.22 11.63
C LEU A 69 -1.80 -5.16 11.22
N SER A 70 -0.67 -4.62 10.78
CA SER A 70 0.51 -5.40 10.40
C SER A 70 1.09 -6.17 11.58
N ARG A 71 1.16 -5.55 12.77
CA ARG A 71 1.60 -6.21 14.01
C ARG A 71 0.71 -7.39 14.36
N ASP A 72 -0.58 -7.19 14.40
CA ASP A 72 -1.54 -8.20 14.81
C ASP A 72 -1.56 -9.36 13.80
N PHE A 73 -1.47 -9.04 12.51
CA PHE A 73 -1.39 -10.04 11.45
C PHE A 73 -0.07 -10.84 11.49
N SER A 74 1.07 -10.18 11.71
CA SER A 74 2.39 -10.83 11.90
C SER A 74 2.41 -11.74 13.13
N ASN A 75 1.69 -11.34 14.19
CA ASN A 75 1.58 -12.10 15.43
C ASN A 75 0.53 -13.23 15.37
N GLY A 76 -0.19 -13.40 14.25
CA GLY A 76 -1.14 -14.49 14.04
C GLY A 76 -2.58 -14.18 14.40
N LYS A 77 -2.95 -12.94 14.70
CA LYS A 77 -4.33 -12.53 14.91
C LYS A 77 -4.99 -12.23 13.56
N ARG A 78 -5.86 -13.13 13.07
CA ARG A 78 -6.40 -13.05 11.70
C ARG A 78 -7.92 -13.11 11.60
N VAL A 79 -8.61 -13.54 12.66
CA VAL A 79 -10.05 -13.75 12.62
C VAL A 79 -10.84 -12.46 12.78
N MET A 80 -10.36 -11.57 13.65
CA MET A 80 -11.12 -10.36 14.05
C MET A 80 -11.00 -9.19 13.05
N GLN A 81 -10.09 -9.28 12.10
CA GLN A 81 -9.71 -8.19 11.19
C GLN A 81 -9.54 -8.73 9.77
N LEU A 82 -9.71 -7.86 8.77
CA LEU A 82 -9.26 -8.16 7.42
C LEU A 82 -7.74 -8.24 7.37
N SER A 83 -7.20 -9.10 6.50
CA SER A 83 -5.77 -9.05 6.21
C SER A 83 -5.40 -7.71 5.57
N PRO A 84 -4.15 -7.21 5.73
CA PRO A 84 -3.71 -6.00 5.06
C PRO A 84 -3.96 -6.04 3.55
N THR A 85 -3.69 -7.18 2.90
CA THR A 85 -3.91 -7.39 1.47
C THR A 85 -5.38 -7.33 1.10
N ALA A 86 -6.28 -7.96 1.88
CA ALA A 86 -7.72 -7.91 1.63
C ALA A 86 -8.27 -6.48 1.72
N LEU A 87 -7.86 -5.72 2.75
CA LEU A 87 -8.22 -4.31 2.89
C LEU A 87 -7.73 -3.49 1.69
N PHE A 88 -6.47 -3.72 1.26
CA PHE A 88 -5.88 -3.06 0.11
C PHE A 88 -6.70 -3.27 -1.16
N PHE A 89 -7.08 -4.51 -1.48
CA PHE A 89 -7.87 -4.79 -2.68
C PHE A 89 -9.23 -4.12 -2.66
N VAL A 90 -9.92 -4.09 -1.51
CA VAL A 90 -11.21 -3.38 -1.39
C VAL A 90 -11.02 -1.88 -1.62
N LEU A 91 -10.01 -1.25 -0.99
CA LEU A 91 -9.73 0.17 -1.17
C LEU A 91 -9.26 0.49 -2.60
N ASN A 92 -8.44 -0.38 -3.21
CA ASN A 92 -8.01 -0.21 -4.59
C ASN A 92 -9.17 -0.34 -5.58
N LEU A 93 -10.14 -1.21 -5.31
CA LEU A 93 -11.37 -1.31 -6.10
C LEU A 93 -12.19 -0.01 -6.01
N ILE A 94 -12.34 0.56 -4.80
CA ILE A 94 -13.00 1.86 -4.62
C ILE A 94 -12.24 2.94 -5.39
N TYR A 95 -10.93 2.99 -5.29
CA TYR A 95 -10.07 3.91 -6.05
C TYR A 95 -10.22 3.75 -7.56
N PHE A 96 -10.37 2.51 -8.04
CA PHE A 96 -10.57 2.24 -9.47
C PHE A 96 -11.84 2.91 -10.02
N PHE A 97 -12.95 2.82 -9.29
CA PHE A 97 -14.24 3.37 -9.73
C PHE A 97 -14.41 4.86 -9.46
N PHE A 98 -13.74 5.42 -8.44
CA PHE A 98 -13.88 6.81 -8.02
C PHE A 98 -12.54 7.58 -8.05
N PRO A 99 -11.86 7.67 -9.18
CA PRO A 99 -10.56 8.34 -9.24
C PRO A 99 -10.77 9.86 -9.31
N VAL A 100 -10.25 10.59 -8.34
CA VAL A 100 -10.18 12.05 -8.41
C VAL A 100 -8.76 12.54 -8.20
N ILE A 101 -8.06 12.07 -7.17
CA ILE A 101 -6.65 12.39 -6.95
C ILE A 101 -5.80 11.21 -7.47
N GLN A 102 -4.93 11.49 -8.43
CA GLN A 102 -4.08 10.48 -9.06
C GLN A 102 -2.69 10.45 -8.42
N LEU A 103 -2.62 10.00 -7.18
CA LEU A 103 -1.37 9.98 -6.40
C LEU A 103 -0.29 9.08 -7.04
N PHE A 104 -0.69 7.93 -7.57
CA PHE A 104 0.22 6.92 -8.13
C PHE A 104 0.50 7.11 -9.63
N ASN A 105 -0.25 7.96 -10.30
CA ASN A 105 -0.02 8.26 -11.70
C ASN A 105 1.01 9.39 -11.88
N ALA A 106 1.65 9.43 -13.03
CA ALA A 106 2.43 10.57 -13.48
C ALA A 106 2.06 10.87 -14.94
N SER A 107 1.52 12.07 -15.18
CA SER A 107 1.24 12.55 -16.52
C SER A 107 2.53 12.66 -17.33
N LEU A 108 2.45 12.72 -18.66
CA LEU A 108 3.62 12.88 -19.52
C LEU A 108 4.42 14.13 -19.14
N ASN A 109 3.73 15.25 -18.83
CA ASN A 109 4.39 16.47 -18.38
C ASN A 109 5.13 16.28 -17.05
N THR A 110 4.55 15.54 -16.09
CA THR A 110 5.22 15.22 -14.83
C THR A 110 6.48 14.37 -15.06
N GLN A 111 6.45 13.43 -16.00
CA GLN A 111 7.62 12.62 -16.36
C GLN A 111 8.74 13.49 -17.00
N LEU A 112 8.38 14.45 -17.86
CA LEU A 112 9.32 15.36 -18.47
C LEU A 112 9.92 16.39 -17.48
N MET A 113 9.33 16.57 -16.29
CA MET A 113 9.88 17.36 -15.20
C MET A 113 10.72 16.53 -14.21
N SER A 114 10.78 15.20 -14.40
CA SER A 114 11.54 14.30 -13.52
C SER A 114 13.03 14.38 -13.75
N PRO A 115 13.87 13.88 -12.81
CA PRO A 115 15.34 13.80 -13.01
C PRO A 115 15.77 13.00 -14.25
N LEU A 116 14.91 12.10 -14.74
CA LEU A 116 15.15 11.23 -15.91
C LEU A 116 14.65 11.85 -17.22
N ARG A 117 14.31 13.15 -17.24
CA ARG A 117 13.68 13.82 -18.38
C ARG A 117 14.43 13.64 -19.71
N GLY A 118 15.77 13.69 -19.67
CA GLY A 118 16.59 13.55 -20.88
C GLY A 118 16.36 12.22 -21.57
N PHE A 119 16.36 11.15 -20.80
CA PHE A 119 16.10 9.81 -21.30
C PHE A 119 14.64 9.61 -21.77
N TYR A 120 13.67 10.20 -21.06
CA TYR A 120 12.26 10.10 -21.45
C TYR A 120 11.97 10.89 -22.72
N SER A 121 12.57 12.09 -22.92
CA SER A 121 12.33 12.91 -24.10
C SER A 121 12.70 12.20 -25.39
N ASP A 122 13.82 11.49 -25.40
CA ASP A 122 14.28 10.76 -26.58
C ASP A 122 13.35 9.60 -26.93
N LEU A 123 12.93 8.82 -25.92
CA LEU A 123 11.98 7.73 -26.11
C LEU A 123 10.61 8.23 -26.61
N ILE A 124 10.13 9.35 -26.04
CA ILE A 124 8.87 9.97 -26.46
C ILE A 124 8.96 10.43 -27.92
N ALA A 125 10.04 11.14 -28.29
CA ALA A 125 10.25 11.64 -29.64
C ALA A 125 10.25 10.50 -30.66
N HIS A 126 11.00 9.43 -30.39
CA HIS A 126 10.99 8.22 -31.25
C HIS A 126 9.61 7.59 -31.39
N LYS A 127 8.85 7.49 -30.28
CA LYS A 127 7.54 6.87 -30.30
C LYS A 127 6.51 7.71 -31.07
N VAL A 128 6.51 9.03 -30.88
CA VAL A 128 5.65 9.99 -31.59
C VAL A 128 5.87 9.90 -33.10
N VAL A 129 7.13 9.87 -33.55
CA VAL A 129 7.48 9.73 -34.97
C VAL A 129 7.01 8.38 -35.50
N ASN A 130 7.25 7.28 -34.78
CA ASN A 130 6.85 5.94 -35.24
C ASN A 130 5.33 5.76 -35.31
N MET A 131 4.56 6.43 -34.44
CA MET A 131 3.10 6.39 -34.47
C MET A 131 2.48 7.35 -35.49
N GLY A 132 3.25 8.31 -36.02
CA GLY A 132 2.76 9.31 -36.97
C GLY A 132 1.71 10.27 -36.39
N VAL A 133 1.74 10.49 -35.07
CA VAL A 133 0.79 11.37 -34.35
C VAL A 133 1.47 12.65 -33.90
N ASP A 134 0.71 13.72 -33.68
CA ASP A 134 1.23 14.93 -33.05
C ASP A 134 1.45 14.73 -31.54
N LEU A 135 2.29 15.58 -30.96
CA LEU A 135 2.65 15.48 -29.53
C LEU A 135 1.44 15.64 -28.59
N ASN A 136 0.46 16.47 -28.96
CA ASN A 136 -0.72 16.68 -28.13
C ASN A 136 -1.60 15.42 -28.08
N SER A 137 -1.86 14.82 -29.24
CA SER A 137 -2.58 13.56 -29.36
C SER A 137 -1.87 12.42 -28.63
N PHE A 138 -0.54 12.34 -28.76
CA PHE A 138 0.27 11.39 -28.01
C PHE A 138 0.15 11.59 -26.50
N THR A 139 0.24 12.83 -26.01
CA THR A 139 0.11 13.18 -24.60
C THR A 139 -1.25 12.73 -24.05
N LEU A 140 -2.32 12.93 -24.78
CA LEU A 140 -3.66 12.48 -24.40
C LEU A 140 -3.73 10.95 -24.27
N LEU A 141 -3.26 10.24 -25.30
CA LEU A 141 -3.23 8.78 -25.31
C LEU A 141 -2.40 8.22 -24.17
N TYR A 142 -1.21 8.78 -23.95
CA TYR A 142 -0.33 8.39 -22.84
C TYR A 142 -1.03 8.60 -21.49
N ASN A 143 -1.62 9.77 -21.25
CA ASN A 143 -2.26 10.09 -19.98
C ASN A 143 -3.48 9.21 -19.70
N LEU A 144 -4.28 8.87 -20.68
CA LEU A 144 -5.38 7.92 -20.55
C LEU A 144 -4.88 6.52 -20.20
N LYS A 145 -3.86 6.05 -20.93
CA LYS A 145 -3.31 4.71 -20.75
C LYS A 145 -2.61 4.55 -19.39
N THR A 146 -1.74 5.49 -19.04
CA THR A 146 -0.99 5.45 -17.78
C THR A 146 -1.93 5.56 -16.57
N THR A 147 -3.02 6.34 -16.66
CA THR A 147 -4.04 6.40 -15.60
C THR A 147 -4.70 5.05 -15.35
N SER A 148 -5.05 4.33 -16.41
CA SER A 148 -5.65 3.00 -16.31
C SER A 148 -4.67 1.97 -15.74
N LEU A 149 -3.43 1.98 -16.23
CA LEU A 149 -2.37 1.08 -15.76
C LEU A 149 -1.98 1.37 -14.31
N ALA A 150 -1.87 2.64 -13.92
CA ALA A 150 -1.51 3.02 -12.55
C ALA A 150 -2.44 2.39 -11.51
N LYS A 151 -3.76 2.35 -11.77
CA LYS A 151 -4.75 1.75 -10.87
C LYS A 151 -4.52 0.25 -10.66
N LEU A 152 -4.10 -0.46 -11.71
CA LEU A 152 -3.80 -1.89 -11.65
C LEU A 152 -2.45 -2.16 -11.00
N MET A 153 -1.48 -1.27 -11.21
CA MET A 153 -0.08 -1.49 -10.83
C MET A 153 0.29 -0.95 -9.44
N VAL A 154 -0.65 -0.43 -8.65
CA VAL A 154 -0.35 0.07 -7.29
C VAL A 154 0.35 -1.00 -6.43
N MET A 155 0.07 -2.30 -6.67
CA MET A 155 0.74 -3.40 -5.96
C MET A 155 2.25 -3.45 -6.25
N VAL A 156 2.69 -3.03 -7.42
CA VAL A 156 4.14 -2.92 -7.76
C VAL A 156 4.80 -1.87 -6.85
N PHE A 157 4.13 -0.72 -6.63
CA PHE A 157 4.59 0.27 -5.67
C PHE A 157 4.73 -0.30 -4.26
N VAL A 158 3.77 -1.11 -3.80
CA VAL A 158 3.83 -1.77 -2.49
C VAL A 158 5.08 -2.65 -2.37
N VAL A 159 5.37 -3.48 -3.39
CA VAL A 159 6.55 -4.34 -3.40
C VAL A 159 7.84 -3.51 -3.39
N VAL A 160 7.93 -2.49 -4.24
CA VAL A 160 9.11 -1.59 -4.31
C VAL A 160 9.31 -0.87 -2.97
N SER A 161 8.24 -0.39 -2.32
CA SER A 161 8.31 0.30 -1.04
C SER A 161 8.65 -0.62 0.15
N SER A 162 8.49 -1.94 0.01
CA SER A 162 8.87 -2.91 1.04
C SER A 162 10.38 -3.16 1.12
N LEU A 163 11.12 -2.93 0.03
CA LEU A 163 12.57 -3.13 -0.02
C LEU A 163 13.34 -2.24 0.97
N PRO A 164 13.13 -0.90 1.00
CA PRO A 164 13.77 -0.05 1.98
C PRO A 164 13.36 -0.37 3.43
N LEU A 165 12.14 -0.87 3.66
CA LEU A 165 11.71 -1.32 4.98
C LEU A 165 12.54 -2.50 5.46
N ASN A 166 12.75 -3.50 4.60
CA ASN A 166 13.59 -4.65 4.92
C ASN A 166 15.02 -4.22 5.26
N PHE A 167 15.59 -3.28 4.51
CA PHE A 167 16.93 -2.74 4.76
C PHE A 167 17.01 -1.96 6.08
N LEU A 168 16.06 -1.07 6.33
CA LEU A 168 16.07 -0.17 7.50
C LEU A 168 15.80 -0.90 8.83
N TYR A 169 15.03 -1.98 8.77
CA TYR A 169 14.59 -2.76 9.93
C TYR A 169 15.11 -4.20 9.95
N TRP A 170 16.17 -4.52 9.20
CA TRP A 170 16.74 -5.87 9.09
C TRP A 170 17.09 -6.53 10.44
N LYS A 171 17.45 -5.72 11.46
CA LYS A 171 17.78 -6.21 12.80
C LYS A 171 16.57 -6.53 13.68
N LYS A 172 15.35 -6.41 13.18
CA LYS A 172 14.12 -6.52 13.98
C LYS A 172 13.48 -7.92 13.98
N ASN A 173 14.18 -8.94 13.50
CA ASN A 173 13.69 -10.33 13.43
C ASN A 173 12.30 -10.43 12.80
N LYS A 174 12.07 -9.69 11.72
CA LYS A 174 10.86 -9.74 10.90
C LYS A 174 11.15 -10.44 9.58
N TYR A 175 10.19 -11.22 9.10
CA TYR A 175 10.28 -11.81 7.76
C TYR A 175 10.03 -10.75 6.69
N PHE A 176 10.53 -10.97 5.48
CA PHE A 176 10.29 -10.05 4.36
C PHE A 176 8.78 -9.84 4.11
N MET A 177 7.96 -10.87 4.28
CA MET A 177 6.51 -10.79 4.17
C MET A 177 5.85 -9.89 5.23
N ASP A 178 6.47 -9.72 6.39
CA ASP A 178 6.01 -8.79 7.41
C ASP A 178 6.24 -7.32 6.96
N HIS A 179 7.36 -7.05 6.26
CA HIS A 179 7.64 -5.74 5.65
C HIS A 179 6.67 -5.44 4.49
N ILE A 180 6.33 -6.45 3.68
CA ILE A 180 5.29 -6.31 2.65
C ILE A 180 3.94 -6.00 3.31
N GLY A 181 3.55 -6.71 4.37
CA GLY A 181 2.33 -6.44 5.13
C GLY A 181 2.26 -4.99 5.63
N TYR A 182 3.37 -4.48 6.17
CA TYR A 182 3.47 -3.09 6.59
C TYR A 182 3.35 -2.10 5.40
N ALA A 183 4.01 -2.38 4.27
CA ALA A 183 3.91 -1.55 3.08
C ALA A 183 2.48 -1.55 2.50
N VAL A 184 1.78 -2.68 2.57
CA VAL A 184 0.35 -2.78 2.22
C VAL A 184 -0.50 -1.92 3.15
N GLU A 185 -0.27 -1.97 4.48
CA GLU A 185 -1.01 -1.13 5.43
C GLU A 185 -0.79 0.37 5.18
N LEU A 186 0.45 0.78 4.86
CA LEU A 186 0.77 2.14 4.43
C LEU A 186 0.03 2.51 3.15
N ALA A 187 -0.03 1.62 2.16
CA ALA A 187 -0.79 1.85 0.93
C ALA A 187 -2.29 1.98 1.20
N CYS A 188 -2.86 1.16 2.09
CA CYS A 188 -4.26 1.30 2.54
C CYS A 188 -4.53 2.67 3.17
N PHE A 189 -3.63 3.13 4.04
CA PHE A 189 -3.73 4.45 4.65
C PHE A 189 -3.72 5.56 3.58
N ASN A 190 -2.80 5.49 2.62
CA ASN A 190 -2.71 6.47 1.54
C ASN A 190 -3.95 6.43 0.61
N LEU A 191 -4.42 5.24 0.21
CA LEU A 191 -5.63 5.09 -0.58
C LEU A 191 -6.85 5.68 0.13
N PHE A 192 -6.97 5.46 1.43
CA PHE A 192 -8.13 5.95 2.16
C PHE A 192 -8.02 7.44 2.48
N ILE A 193 -6.96 7.89 3.15
CA ILE A 193 -6.82 9.28 3.63
C ILE A 193 -6.49 10.23 2.47
N ASN A 194 -5.42 9.96 1.73
CA ASN A 194 -4.89 10.91 0.74
C ASN A 194 -5.62 10.86 -0.60
N ILE A 195 -6.39 9.80 -0.88
CA ILE A 195 -7.16 9.72 -2.11
C ILE A 195 -8.66 9.86 -1.82
N ILE A 196 -9.26 8.93 -1.07
CA ILE A 196 -10.72 8.89 -0.90
C ILE A 196 -11.20 10.08 -0.05
N VAL A 197 -10.69 10.23 1.18
CA VAL A 197 -11.14 11.27 2.11
C VAL A 197 -10.82 12.67 1.58
N LEU A 198 -9.59 12.91 1.11
CA LEU A 198 -9.18 14.20 0.57
C LEU A 198 -10.00 14.58 -0.67
N THR A 199 -10.28 13.62 -1.55
CA THR A 199 -11.18 13.83 -2.70
C THR A 199 -12.59 14.20 -2.28
N MET A 200 -13.15 13.52 -1.27
CA MET A 200 -14.48 13.86 -0.75
C MET A 200 -14.52 15.28 -0.16
N ILE A 201 -13.49 15.65 0.59
CA ILE A 201 -13.35 17.01 1.15
C ILE A 201 -13.29 18.04 0.02
N MET A 202 -12.47 17.83 -1.00
CA MET A 202 -12.34 18.73 -2.14
C MET A 202 -13.67 18.92 -2.88
N ARG A 203 -14.44 17.87 -3.07
CA ARG A 203 -15.76 17.95 -3.70
C ARG A 203 -16.77 18.70 -2.85
N LEU A 204 -16.78 18.49 -1.53
CA LEU A 204 -17.72 19.16 -0.60
C LEU A 204 -17.46 20.66 -0.48
N VAL A 205 -16.19 21.05 -0.53
CA VAL A 205 -15.78 22.48 -0.42
C VAL A 205 -15.94 23.21 -1.77
N GLY A 206 -16.36 22.53 -2.83
CA GLY A 206 -16.51 23.12 -4.18
C GLY A 206 -15.18 23.51 -4.82
N GLY A 207 -14.06 23.00 -4.29
CA GLY A 207 -12.72 23.51 -4.50
C GLY A 207 -11.85 22.68 -5.43
N GLY A 208 -12.31 22.34 -6.62
CA GLY A 208 -11.44 21.76 -7.65
C GLY A 208 -10.25 22.66 -8.08
N GLY A 209 -10.19 23.91 -7.59
CA GLY A 209 -9.15 24.88 -7.91
C GLY A 209 -8.34 25.43 -6.73
N TYR A 210 -8.68 25.06 -5.50
CA TYR A 210 -8.05 25.68 -4.30
C TYR A 210 -6.86 24.92 -3.71
N LEU A 211 -6.65 23.66 -4.06
CA LEU A 211 -5.47 22.94 -3.63
C LEU A 211 -4.46 22.87 -4.80
N ASP A 212 -3.48 23.72 -4.72
CA ASP A 212 -2.28 23.68 -5.55
C ASP A 212 -1.52 22.35 -5.32
N GLU A 213 -0.78 21.92 -6.32
CA GLU A 213 0.05 20.70 -6.26
C GLU A 213 0.99 20.71 -5.05
N THR A 214 1.45 21.90 -4.65
CA THR A 214 2.28 22.10 -3.46
C THR A 214 1.53 21.77 -2.17
N ALA A 215 0.28 22.21 -2.04
CA ALA A 215 -0.55 21.93 -0.87
C ALA A 215 -0.85 20.42 -0.75
N LEU A 216 -1.16 19.75 -1.87
CA LEU A 216 -1.35 18.31 -1.91
C LEU A 216 -0.08 17.55 -1.48
N THR A 217 1.09 18.01 -1.92
CA THR A 217 2.37 17.43 -1.54
C THR A 217 2.64 17.59 -0.04
N VAL A 218 2.38 18.77 0.53
CA VAL A 218 2.53 19.01 1.97
C VAL A 218 1.59 18.11 2.78
N ILE A 219 0.32 18.02 2.39
CA ILE A 219 -0.66 17.14 3.06
C ILE A 219 -0.16 15.68 3.03
N PHE A 220 0.31 15.22 1.87
CA PHE A 220 0.85 13.88 1.71
C PHE A 220 2.06 13.63 2.62
N ILE A 221 3.01 14.55 2.70
CA ILE A 221 4.19 14.43 3.57
C ILE A 221 3.76 14.37 5.04
N VAL A 222 2.89 15.27 5.49
CA VAL A 222 2.43 15.34 6.89
C VAL A 222 1.68 14.08 7.30
N THR A 223 0.75 13.61 6.47
CA THR A 223 -0.03 12.39 6.75
C THR A 223 0.84 11.14 6.78
N ASN A 224 1.80 11.02 5.85
CA ASN A 224 2.74 9.90 5.85
C ASN A 224 3.72 9.98 7.03
N LEU A 225 4.17 11.17 7.44
CA LEU A 225 5.00 11.34 8.63
C LEU A 225 4.26 10.87 9.89
N TYR A 226 3.00 11.28 10.05
CA TYR A 226 2.14 10.77 11.11
C TYR A 226 2.05 9.25 11.10
N PHE A 227 1.73 8.66 9.93
CA PHE A 227 1.63 7.21 9.80
C PHE A 227 2.94 6.52 10.16
N VAL A 228 4.06 6.93 9.58
CA VAL A 228 5.37 6.29 9.77
C VAL A 228 5.85 6.39 11.21
N LEU A 229 5.70 7.55 11.87
CA LEU A 229 6.08 7.72 13.27
C LEU A 229 5.29 6.77 14.18
N ARG A 230 3.96 6.74 14.03
CA ARG A 230 3.10 5.89 14.86
C ARG A 230 3.31 4.42 14.57
N SER A 231 3.38 4.02 13.31
CA SER A 231 3.52 2.63 12.90
C SER A 231 4.91 2.05 13.18
N SER A 232 5.98 2.82 13.02
CA SER A 232 7.33 2.37 13.38
C SER A 232 7.47 2.11 14.88
N HIS A 233 6.80 2.91 15.70
CA HIS A 233 6.71 2.62 17.14
C HIS A 233 5.88 1.35 17.41
N THR A 234 4.72 1.22 16.77
CA THR A 234 3.76 0.13 17.04
C THR A 234 4.25 -1.22 16.50
N PHE A 235 4.83 -1.26 15.29
CA PHE A 235 5.19 -2.50 14.60
C PHE A 235 6.65 -2.90 14.82
N TYR A 236 7.58 -1.94 14.72
CA TYR A 236 9.02 -2.18 14.89
C TYR A 236 9.53 -1.92 16.29
N HIS A 237 8.68 -1.42 17.20
CA HIS A 237 9.04 -1.06 18.58
C HIS A 237 10.24 -0.09 18.65
N GLU A 238 10.33 0.84 17.69
CA GLU A 238 11.32 1.90 17.73
C GLU A 238 10.91 3.00 18.71
N LYS A 239 11.91 3.60 19.39
CA LYS A 239 11.69 4.66 20.39
C LYS A 239 12.79 5.73 20.30
N GLY A 240 12.49 6.90 20.87
CA GLY A 240 13.44 8.00 21.02
C GLY A 240 14.00 8.51 19.68
N TRP A 241 15.25 8.94 19.66
CA TRP A 241 15.90 9.52 18.50
C TRP A 241 15.95 8.61 17.26
N ARG A 242 16.15 7.30 17.50
CA ARG A 242 16.18 6.30 16.42
C ARG A 242 14.87 6.24 15.65
N LEU A 243 13.73 6.42 16.33
CA LEU A 243 12.41 6.49 15.69
C LEU A 243 12.35 7.67 14.72
N LEU A 244 12.78 8.87 15.14
CA LEU A 244 12.75 10.06 14.28
C LEU A 244 13.64 9.91 13.06
N VAL A 245 14.90 9.52 13.25
CA VAL A 245 15.85 9.35 12.13
C VAL A 245 15.35 8.31 11.15
N LYS A 246 14.94 7.13 11.61
CA LYS A 246 14.43 6.07 10.71
C LYS A 246 13.15 6.48 10.00
N SER A 247 12.27 7.23 10.66
CA SER A 247 11.03 7.71 10.04
C SER A 247 11.31 8.71 8.92
N ILE A 248 12.20 9.66 9.12
CA ILE A 248 12.62 10.62 8.10
C ILE A 248 13.30 9.88 6.94
N THR A 249 14.24 8.98 7.24
CA THR A 249 14.93 8.16 6.23
C THR A 249 13.94 7.32 5.43
N LEU A 250 12.93 6.73 6.09
CA LEU A 250 11.91 5.94 5.41
C LEU A 250 11.07 6.80 4.45
N ILE A 251 10.69 8.02 4.83
CA ILE A 251 9.95 8.93 3.94
C ILE A 251 10.77 9.28 2.69
N LEU A 252 12.07 9.53 2.84
CA LEU A 252 12.96 9.76 1.70
C LEU A 252 13.02 8.53 0.79
N PHE A 253 13.15 7.33 1.36
CA PHE A 253 13.14 6.09 0.58
C PHE A 253 11.79 5.83 -0.09
N LEU A 254 10.67 6.17 0.54
CA LEU A 254 9.35 6.06 -0.07
C LEU A 254 9.21 7.01 -1.27
N LYS A 255 9.80 8.20 -1.21
CA LYS A 255 9.85 9.10 -2.37
C LYS A 255 10.66 8.48 -3.51
N VAL A 256 11.83 7.90 -3.22
CA VAL A 256 12.61 7.18 -4.24
C VAL A 256 11.84 5.97 -4.79
N ALA A 257 11.18 5.20 -3.93
CA ALA A 257 10.35 4.08 -4.35
C ALA A 257 9.21 4.50 -5.28
N LEU A 258 8.60 5.67 -5.03
CA LEU A 258 7.57 6.24 -5.90
C LEU A 258 8.14 6.62 -7.28
N GLU A 259 9.34 7.21 -7.34
CA GLU A 259 9.99 7.54 -8.62
C GLU A 259 10.38 6.27 -9.41
N VAL A 260 10.89 5.24 -8.72
CA VAL A 260 11.17 3.94 -9.34
C VAL A 260 9.88 3.30 -9.88
N TYR A 261 8.80 3.32 -9.11
CA TYR A 261 7.49 2.83 -9.55
C TYR A 261 6.98 3.62 -10.78
N ARG A 262 7.09 4.95 -10.77
CA ARG A 262 6.69 5.81 -11.90
C ARG A 262 7.52 5.53 -13.15
N ALA A 263 8.81 5.23 -12.99
CA ALA A 263 9.67 4.82 -14.11
C ALA A 263 9.19 3.46 -14.69
N ILE A 264 8.91 2.47 -13.84
CA ILE A 264 8.36 1.19 -14.28
C ILE A 264 7.02 1.40 -15.03
N LEU A 265 6.13 2.20 -14.47
CA LEU A 265 4.85 2.55 -15.09
C LEU A 265 5.04 3.24 -16.44
N PHE A 266 5.99 4.16 -16.57
CA PHE A 266 6.34 4.81 -17.83
C PHE A 266 6.72 3.79 -18.90
N PHE A 267 7.68 2.89 -18.61
CA PHE A 267 8.12 1.89 -19.59
C PHE A 267 6.99 0.95 -20.01
N ILE A 268 6.16 0.50 -19.07
CA ILE A 268 5.03 -0.38 -19.39
C ILE A 268 3.99 0.38 -20.22
N THR A 269 3.74 1.66 -19.92
CA THR A 269 2.83 2.49 -20.72
C THR A 269 3.36 2.67 -22.12
N MET A 270 4.64 3.03 -22.27
CA MET A 270 5.30 3.18 -23.59
C MET A 270 5.30 1.90 -24.41
N ALA A 271 5.49 0.74 -23.78
CA ALA A 271 5.46 -0.56 -24.45
C ALA A 271 4.02 -0.96 -24.89
N SER A 272 3.00 -0.43 -24.21
CA SER A 272 1.59 -0.76 -24.46
C SER A 272 0.88 0.21 -25.44
N LEU A 273 1.52 1.30 -25.83
CA LEU A 273 1.15 2.22 -26.90
C LEU A 273 1.77 1.80 -28.22
#